data_f797c41e33d57c2f620c68e59d1fcf6c
#
_entry.id   f797c41e33d57c2f620c68e59d1fcf6c
#
_cell.length_a   1.000
_cell.length_b   1.000
_cell.length_c   1.000
_cell.angle_alpha   90.00
_cell.angle_beta   90.00
_cell.angle_gamma   90.00
#
_symmetry.space_group_name_H-M   'P 1'
#
loop_
_entity.id
_entity.type
_entity.pdbx_description
1 polymer ?
#
loop_
_entity_poly.entity_id
_entity_poly.type
_entity_poly.pdbx_seq_one_letter_code
_entity_poly.pdbx_strand_id
1 'polypeptide(L)'
;EIEGSEDLSLEAEKRIARSFMGRIEWEMIAIGLTQCFLWFGVWAMVLAGLMPLWLGFSILLVTVTFAYLPSHAGQHGHLSGNKKNLDWLNFWVGQISLIPLAQSHEILKVTHLKHHAHTNDPNNDPDHKHTHTGSWFKSALAVHLQTGDRDERLNNMLERWMESEP
;
A
#
# COMPACT_ATOMS: atom_id res chain seq x y z
N GLU A 1 -39.48 -5.85 -15.48
CA GLU A 1 -38.63 -5.91 -16.68
C GLU A 1 -37.70 -4.72 -16.64
N ILE A 2 -36.42 -4.97 -16.24
CA ILE A 2 -35.32 -3.98 -16.37
C ILE A 2 -34.79 -4.20 -17.77
N GLU A 3 -35.37 -3.51 -18.73
CA GLU A 3 -34.86 -3.38 -20.08
C GLU A 3 -33.56 -2.58 -20.03
N GLY A 4 -32.46 -3.18 -20.46
CA GLY A 4 -31.20 -2.48 -20.71
C GLY A 4 -30.00 -2.89 -19.90
N SER A 5 -29.73 -4.18 -19.70
CA SER A 5 -28.32 -4.61 -19.59
C SER A 5 -27.71 -4.56 -21.00
N GLU A 6 -27.25 -3.39 -21.44
CA GLU A 6 -26.28 -3.36 -22.54
C GLU A 6 -25.12 -4.24 -22.10
N ASP A 7 -25.00 -5.39 -22.78
CA ASP A 7 -23.87 -6.29 -22.66
C ASP A 7 -22.66 -5.49 -23.15
N LEU A 8 -22.02 -4.76 -22.20
CA LEU A 8 -20.86 -3.92 -22.51
C LEU A 8 -19.80 -4.87 -23.04
N SER A 9 -19.54 -4.84 -24.34
CA SER A 9 -18.49 -5.63 -24.92
C SER A 9 -17.18 -5.36 -24.18
N LEU A 10 -16.32 -6.34 -24.02
CA LEU A 10 -15.01 -6.21 -23.36
C LEU A 10 -14.22 -4.97 -23.86
N GLU A 11 -14.39 -4.61 -25.13
CA GLU A 11 -13.76 -3.42 -25.71
C GLU A 11 -14.40 -2.11 -25.24
N ALA A 12 -15.71 -2.09 -24.98
CA ALA A 12 -16.37 -0.94 -24.38
C ALA A 12 -15.93 -0.75 -22.93
N GLU A 13 -15.86 -1.83 -22.15
CA GLU A 13 -15.32 -1.80 -20.77
C GLU A 13 -13.88 -1.31 -20.73
N LYS A 14 -13.00 -1.84 -21.58
CA LYS A 14 -11.62 -1.37 -21.71
C LYS A 14 -11.51 0.09 -22.08
N ARG A 15 -12.37 0.58 -22.97
CA ARG A 15 -12.40 1.99 -23.37
C ARG A 15 -12.80 2.89 -22.19
N ILE A 16 -13.82 2.50 -21.43
CA ILE A 16 -14.24 3.21 -20.22
C ILE A 16 -13.11 3.20 -19.19
N ALA A 17 -12.52 2.03 -18.89
CA ALA A 17 -11.41 1.92 -17.96
C ALA A 17 -10.23 2.82 -18.37
N ARG A 18 -9.87 2.84 -19.65
CA ARG A 18 -8.78 3.72 -20.16
C ARG A 18 -9.08 5.21 -19.99
N SER A 19 -10.34 5.62 -19.96
CA SER A 19 -10.70 7.05 -19.75
C SER A 19 -10.37 7.54 -18.34
N PHE A 20 -10.23 6.62 -17.36
CA PHE A 20 -9.80 6.91 -15.99
C PHE A 20 -8.30 6.78 -15.78
N MET A 21 -7.57 6.19 -16.74
CA MET A 21 -6.11 6.03 -16.64
C MET A 21 -5.39 7.37 -16.91
N GLY A 22 -4.25 7.54 -16.27
CA GLY A 22 -3.39 8.71 -16.49
C GLY A 22 -3.80 9.97 -15.72
N ARG A 23 -4.80 9.89 -14.84
CA ARG A 23 -5.08 10.96 -13.86
C ARG A 23 -4.06 10.90 -12.73
N ILE A 24 -3.61 12.08 -12.29
CA ILE A 24 -2.87 12.20 -11.03
C ILE A 24 -3.88 12.00 -9.90
N GLU A 25 -3.57 11.12 -8.96
CA GLU A 25 -4.43 10.83 -7.80
C GLU A 25 -4.17 11.82 -6.67
N TRP A 26 -4.63 13.06 -6.86
CA TRP A 26 -4.46 14.14 -5.88
C TRP A 26 -5.04 13.81 -4.51
N GLU A 27 -6.13 13.03 -4.48
CA GLU A 27 -6.77 12.57 -3.26
C GLU A 27 -5.82 11.69 -2.44
N MET A 28 -5.15 10.74 -3.06
CA MET A 28 -4.18 9.86 -2.38
C MET A 28 -2.93 10.64 -1.94
N ILE A 29 -2.47 11.60 -2.76
CA ILE A 29 -1.37 12.48 -2.39
C ILE A 29 -1.74 13.31 -1.16
N ALA A 30 -2.94 13.91 -1.15
CA ALA A 30 -3.43 14.71 -0.02
C ALA A 30 -3.57 13.85 1.25
N ILE A 31 -4.09 12.62 1.15
CA ILE A 31 -4.19 11.68 2.26
C ILE A 31 -2.80 11.39 2.81
N GLY A 32 -1.82 11.01 1.97
CA GLY A 32 -0.47 10.70 2.41
C GLY A 32 0.23 11.86 3.12
N LEU A 33 0.12 13.06 2.58
CA LEU A 33 0.69 14.26 3.21
C LEU A 33 -0.02 14.62 4.52
N THR A 34 -1.35 14.54 4.56
CA THR A 34 -2.14 14.79 5.78
C THR A 34 -1.78 13.79 6.87
N GLN A 35 -1.63 12.52 6.55
CA GLN A 35 -1.23 11.49 7.51
C GLN A 35 0.16 11.76 8.09
N CYS A 36 1.11 12.15 7.26
CA CYS A 36 2.44 12.52 7.70
C CYS A 36 2.39 13.73 8.66
N PHE A 37 1.64 14.76 8.31
CA PHE A 37 1.45 15.95 9.14
C PHE A 37 0.78 15.59 10.49
N LEU A 38 -0.28 14.79 10.47
CA LEU A 38 -0.96 14.35 11.69
C LEU A 38 -0.03 13.50 12.57
N TRP A 39 0.74 12.59 11.97
CA TRP A 39 1.67 11.74 12.72
C TRP A 39 2.65 12.58 13.53
N PHE A 40 3.38 13.47 12.89
CA PHE A 40 4.36 14.30 13.58
C PHE A 40 3.72 15.36 14.47
N GLY A 41 2.60 15.97 14.04
CA GLY A 41 1.88 16.97 14.81
C GLY A 41 1.31 16.42 16.12
N VAL A 42 0.70 15.26 16.10
CA VAL A 42 0.17 14.61 17.31
C VAL A 42 1.29 14.25 18.28
N TRP A 43 2.40 13.66 17.78
CA TRP A 43 3.56 13.40 18.63
C TRP A 43 4.13 14.68 19.26
N ALA A 44 4.27 15.75 18.49
CA ALA A 44 4.74 17.03 19.01
C ALA A 44 3.81 17.57 20.10
N MET A 45 2.49 17.50 19.92
CA MET A 45 1.52 17.96 20.91
C MET A 45 1.53 17.11 22.18
N VAL A 46 1.65 15.79 22.06
CA VAL A 46 1.75 14.88 23.23
C VAL A 46 3.04 15.15 24.01
N LEU A 47 4.18 15.25 23.32
CA LEU A 47 5.47 15.50 23.96
C LEU A 47 5.57 16.89 24.61
N ALA A 48 4.88 17.88 24.04
CA ALA A 48 4.78 19.21 24.62
C ALA A 48 3.78 19.29 25.81
N GLY A 49 3.09 18.20 26.15
CA GLY A 49 2.06 18.19 27.20
C GLY A 49 0.75 18.90 26.83
N LEU A 50 0.56 19.25 25.56
CA LEU A 50 -0.63 19.93 25.05
C LEU A 50 -1.78 18.98 24.70
N MET A 51 -1.50 17.68 24.62
CA MET A 51 -2.48 16.63 24.29
C MET A 51 -2.27 15.44 25.22
N PRO A 52 -3.33 14.90 25.85
CA PRO A 52 -3.22 13.70 26.65
C PRO A 52 -2.88 12.47 25.78
N LEU A 53 -2.06 11.57 26.30
CA LEU A 53 -1.54 10.41 25.58
C LEU A 53 -2.65 9.53 24.96
N TRP A 54 -3.73 9.30 25.69
CA TRP A 54 -4.85 8.48 25.21
C TRP A 54 -5.53 9.07 23.96
N LEU A 55 -5.66 10.41 23.89
CA LEU A 55 -6.23 11.10 22.74
C LEU A 55 -5.28 11.03 21.54
N GLY A 56 -3.98 11.30 21.79
CA GLY A 56 -2.95 11.17 20.78
C GLY A 56 -2.90 9.75 20.20
N PHE A 57 -2.92 8.73 21.06
CA PHE A 57 -2.97 7.33 20.64
C PHE A 57 -4.18 7.02 19.75
N SER A 58 -5.39 7.49 20.15
CA SER A 58 -6.61 7.24 19.38
C SER A 58 -6.56 7.87 17.99
N ILE A 59 -6.04 9.10 17.87
CA ILE A 59 -5.88 9.77 16.58
C ILE A 59 -4.86 9.02 15.71
N LEU A 60 -3.71 8.66 16.29
CA LEU A 60 -2.66 7.95 15.55
C LEU A 60 -3.12 6.54 15.11
N LEU A 61 -3.90 5.85 15.90
CA LEU A 61 -4.45 4.54 15.54
C LEU A 61 -5.30 4.64 14.26
N VAL A 62 -6.18 5.64 14.19
CA VAL A 62 -6.97 5.90 12.96
C VAL A 62 -6.07 6.28 11.79
N THR A 63 -5.10 7.16 12.02
CA THR A 63 -4.16 7.63 10.99
C THR A 63 -3.37 6.46 10.40
N VAL A 64 -2.83 5.57 11.23
CA VAL A 64 -2.04 4.39 10.82
C VAL A 64 -2.86 3.42 9.99
N THR A 65 -4.17 3.27 10.30
CA THR A 65 -5.06 2.37 9.55
C THR A 65 -5.11 2.72 8.05
N PHE A 66 -4.98 3.99 7.71
CA PHE A 66 -5.02 4.46 6.32
C PHE A 66 -3.63 4.66 5.70
N ALA A 67 -2.55 4.47 6.47
CA ALA A 67 -1.18 4.78 6.03
C ALA A 67 -0.73 3.98 4.79
N TYR A 68 -1.22 2.77 4.63
CA TYR A 68 -0.89 1.92 3.49
C TYR A 68 -1.51 2.37 2.16
N LEU A 69 -2.66 3.04 2.17
CA LEU A 69 -3.40 3.38 0.94
C LEU A 69 -2.60 4.23 -0.06
N PRO A 70 -1.97 5.37 0.34
CA PRO A 70 -1.18 6.15 -0.61
C PRO A 70 0.06 5.39 -1.10
N SER A 71 0.68 4.57 -0.25
CA SER A 71 1.80 3.72 -0.66
C SER A 71 1.37 2.69 -1.69
N HIS A 72 0.23 2.03 -1.48
CA HIS A 72 -0.32 1.07 -2.43
C HIS A 72 -0.58 1.71 -3.81
N ALA A 73 -1.20 2.90 -3.86
CA ALA A 73 -1.38 3.65 -5.09
C ALA A 73 -0.02 3.99 -5.76
N GLY A 74 0.98 4.34 -4.97
CA GLY A 74 2.35 4.58 -5.45
C GLY A 74 3.03 3.34 -6.01
N GLN A 75 2.84 2.16 -5.39
CA GLN A 75 3.39 0.87 -5.86
C GLN A 75 2.89 0.54 -7.27
N HIS A 76 1.67 0.92 -7.60
CA HIS A 76 1.08 0.78 -8.93
C HIS A 76 1.37 1.93 -9.91
N GLY A 77 2.10 2.96 -9.48
CA GLY A 77 2.40 4.13 -10.32
C GLY A 77 1.23 5.10 -10.51
N HIS A 78 0.15 4.93 -9.75
CA HIS A 78 -1.09 5.71 -9.95
C HIS A 78 -0.96 7.16 -9.51
N LEU A 79 -0.14 7.45 -8.48
CA LEU A 79 0.01 8.82 -7.97
C LEU A 79 0.50 9.79 -9.04
N SER A 80 1.40 9.34 -9.92
CA SER A 80 1.92 10.15 -11.04
C SER A 80 1.00 10.20 -12.26
N GLY A 81 -0.06 9.38 -12.31
CA GLY A 81 -0.88 9.21 -13.50
C GLY A 81 -0.08 8.71 -14.71
N ASN A 82 0.91 7.84 -14.49
CA ASN A 82 1.84 7.31 -15.50
C ASN A 82 2.69 8.40 -16.21
N LYS A 83 2.84 9.58 -15.61
CA LYS A 83 3.68 10.67 -16.16
C LYS A 83 5.10 10.52 -15.64
N LYS A 84 6.05 10.13 -16.49
CA LYS A 84 7.45 9.89 -16.14
C LYS A 84 8.13 11.02 -15.36
N ASN A 85 7.82 12.26 -15.71
CA ASN A 85 8.37 13.43 -15.00
C ASN A 85 7.83 13.60 -13.57
N LEU A 86 6.79 12.85 -13.19
CA LEU A 86 6.16 12.86 -11.88
C LEU A 86 6.32 11.52 -11.12
N ASP A 87 7.12 10.58 -11.66
CA ASP A 87 7.32 9.27 -11.02
C ASP A 87 7.87 9.36 -9.59
N TRP A 88 8.60 10.44 -9.28
CA TRP A 88 9.05 10.72 -7.93
C TRP A 88 7.92 10.85 -6.90
N LEU A 89 6.68 11.22 -7.34
CA LEU A 89 5.50 11.25 -6.46
C LEU A 89 5.16 9.85 -5.93
N ASN A 90 5.25 8.82 -6.79
CA ASN A 90 4.97 7.45 -6.40
C ASN A 90 5.87 7.00 -5.26
N PHE A 91 7.17 7.29 -5.37
CA PHE A 91 8.14 6.94 -4.35
C PHE A 91 7.96 7.77 -3.06
N TRP A 92 8.02 9.12 -3.16
CA TRP A 92 8.07 9.95 -1.98
C TRP A 92 6.76 9.97 -1.18
N VAL A 93 5.62 10.09 -1.85
CA VAL A 93 4.32 10.04 -1.16
C VAL A 93 4.08 8.64 -0.58
N GLY A 94 4.42 7.60 -1.34
CA GLY A 94 4.35 6.22 -0.85
C GLY A 94 5.24 5.96 0.36
N GLN A 95 6.49 6.43 0.35
CA GLN A 95 7.43 6.27 1.46
C GLN A 95 7.02 7.08 2.70
N ILE A 96 6.61 8.34 2.51
CA ILE A 96 6.20 9.23 3.61
C ILE A 96 4.96 8.66 4.32
N SER A 97 4.00 8.11 3.58
CA SER A 97 2.80 7.51 4.18
C SER A 97 3.11 6.26 5.01
N LEU A 98 4.21 5.56 4.74
CA LEU A 98 4.64 4.36 5.47
C LEU A 98 5.50 4.64 6.71
N ILE A 99 5.87 5.90 6.98
CA ILE A 99 6.66 6.25 8.17
C ILE A 99 6.02 5.69 9.46
N PRO A 100 4.68 5.82 9.68
CA PRO A 100 4.04 5.27 10.86
C PRO A 100 4.14 3.74 11.00
N LEU A 101 4.30 3.04 9.89
CA LEU A 101 4.42 1.57 9.84
C LEU A 101 5.88 1.11 9.87
N ALA A 102 6.84 2.03 9.84
CA ALA A 102 8.28 1.74 9.76
C ALA A 102 8.64 0.77 8.62
N GLN A 103 7.99 0.93 7.45
CA GLN A 103 8.17 0.06 6.29
C GLN A 103 8.79 0.81 5.11
N SER A 104 9.47 0.07 4.23
CA SER A 104 10.03 0.60 3.00
C SER A 104 9.04 0.46 1.85
N HIS A 105 8.80 1.57 1.14
CA HIS A 105 7.95 1.59 -0.04
C HIS A 105 8.47 0.65 -1.14
N GLU A 106 9.77 0.64 -1.41
CA GLU A 106 10.36 -0.18 -2.46
C GLU A 106 10.24 -1.67 -2.15
N ILE A 107 10.48 -2.08 -0.91
CA ILE A 107 10.31 -3.49 -0.50
C ILE A 107 8.86 -3.91 -0.68
N LEU A 108 7.91 -3.10 -0.20
CA LEU A 108 6.49 -3.41 -0.36
C LEU A 108 6.07 -3.43 -1.83
N LYS A 109 6.58 -2.52 -2.66
CA LYS A 109 6.31 -2.51 -4.10
C LYS A 109 6.74 -3.80 -4.78
N VAL A 110 7.96 -4.27 -4.51
CA VAL A 110 8.49 -5.52 -5.11
C VAL A 110 7.65 -6.72 -4.68
N THR A 111 7.36 -6.85 -3.38
CA THR A 111 6.57 -7.96 -2.86
C THR A 111 5.13 -7.93 -3.34
N HIS A 112 4.50 -6.74 -3.35
CA HIS A 112 3.13 -6.55 -3.79
C HIS A 112 2.93 -6.82 -5.28
N LEU A 113 3.80 -6.31 -6.14
CA LEU A 113 3.74 -6.59 -7.58
C LEU A 113 4.00 -8.09 -7.88
N LYS A 114 4.85 -8.74 -7.09
CA LYS A 114 5.04 -10.19 -7.19
C LYS A 114 3.79 -10.96 -6.74
N HIS A 115 3.12 -10.51 -5.67
CA HIS A 115 1.83 -11.05 -5.27
C HIS A 115 0.81 -10.97 -6.41
N HIS A 116 0.67 -9.82 -7.06
CA HIS A 116 -0.23 -9.68 -8.21
C HIS A 116 0.09 -10.61 -9.39
N ALA A 117 1.38 -10.83 -9.65
CA ALA A 117 1.81 -11.73 -10.73
C ALA A 117 1.57 -13.22 -10.41
N HIS A 118 1.49 -13.58 -9.14
CA HIS A 118 1.43 -14.96 -8.67
C HIS A 118 0.35 -15.22 -7.63
N THR A 119 -0.70 -14.42 -7.62
CA THR A 119 -1.78 -14.49 -6.62
C THR A 119 -2.26 -15.91 -6.36
N ASN A 120 -2.25 -16.33 -5.10
CA ASN A 120 -2.63 -17.67 -4.62
C ASN A 120 -1.71 -18.83 -5.07
N ASP A 121 -0.56 -18.57 -5.69
CA ASP A 121 0.43 -19.60 -5.94
C ASP A 121 1.21 -19.95 -4.66
N PRO A 122 1.10 -21.18 -4.13
CA PRO A 122 1.76 -21.55 -2.86
C PRO A 122 3.30 -21.48 -2.92
N ASN A 123 3.87 -21.40 -4.13
CA ASN A 123 5.31 -21.40 -4.32
C ASN A 123 5.88 -20.01 -4.65
N ASN A 124 5.10 -19.12 -5.24
CA ASN A 124 5.61 -17.87 -5.79
C ASN A 124 4.93 -16.62 -5.21
N ASP A 125 3.74 -16.76 -4.61
CA ASP A 125 3.05 -15.66 -3.96
C ASP A 125 3.67 -15.40 -2.57
N PRO A 126 4.29 -14.23 -2.33
CA PRO A 126 4.88 -13.92 -1.02
C PRO A 126 3.84 -13.88 0.11
N ASP A 127 2.57 -13.60 -0.20
CA ASP A 127 1.51 -13.45 0.80
C ASP A 127 0.73 -14.74 1.06
N HIS A 128 0.96 -15.80 0.27
CA HIS A 128 0.20 -17.05 0.36
C HIS A 128 0.17 -17.66 1.76
N LYS A 129 1.33 -17.75 2.43
CA LYS A 129 1.45 -18.36 3.76
C LYS A 129 0.67 -17.60 4.84
N HIS A 130 0.55 -16.28 4.69
CA HIS A 130 -0.15 -15.43 5.64
C HIS A 130 -1.66 -15.43 5.43
N THR A 131 -2.11 -15.63 4.20
CA THR A 131 -3.52 -15.56 3.83
C THR A 131 -4.24 -16.91 3.90
N HIS A 132 -3.50 -18.03 3.79
CA HIS A 132 -4.05 -19.40 3.72
C HIS A 132 -3.83 -20.19 5.02
N THR A 133 -4.17 -19.62 6.16
CA THR A 133 -4.00 -20.30 7.48
C THR A 133 -5.19 -21.16 7.90
N GLY A 134 -6.23 -21.29 7.07
CA GLY A 134 -7.46 -22.03 7.37
C GLY A 134 -8.38 -21.36 8.39
N SER A 135 -8.04 -20.15 8.87
CA SER A 135 -8.87 -19.36 9.80
C SER A 135 -8.65 -17.88 9.54
N TRP A 136 -9.74 -17.14 9.35
CA TRP A 136 -9.72 -15.68 9.21
C TRP A 136 -8.93 -14.99 10.33
N PHE A 137 -9.17 -15.38 11.57
CA PHE A 137 -8.48 -14.78 12.74
C PHE A 137 -6.97 -15.04 12.71
N LYS A 138 -6.56 -16.26 12.37
CA LYS A 138 -5.13 -16.59 12.25
C LYS A 138 -4.48 -15.84 11.11
N SER A 139 -5.14 -15.70 9.97
CA SER A 139 -4.63 -14.92 8.84
C SER A 139 -4.48 -13.44 9.20
N ALA A 140 -5.49 -12.83 9.81
CA ALA A 140 -5.42 -11.44 10.27
C ALA A 140 -4.27 -11.24 11.27
N LEU A 141 -4.09 -12.15 12.22
CA LEU A 141 -3.01 -12.09 13.19
C LEU A 141 -1.63 -12.27 12.52
N ALA A 142 -1.49 -13.21 11.59
CA ALA A 142 -0.24 -13.47 10.88
C ALA A 142 0.21 -12.24 10.06
N VAL A 143 -0.73 -11.60 9.36
CA VAL A 143 -0.48 -10.35 8.61
C VAL A 143 -0.01 -9.22 9.54
N HIS A 144 -0.67 -9.05 10.69
CA HIS A 144 -0.33 -7.97 11.63
C HIS A 144 1.00 -8.20 12.36
N LEU A 145 1.27 -9.43 12.77
CA LEU A 145 2.47 -9.73 13.53
C LEU A 145 3.68 -10.03 12.64
N GLN A 146 3.47 -10.19 11.34
CA GLN A 146 4.51 -10.63 10.39
C GLN A 146 5.33 -11.83 10.93
N THR A 147 4.68 -12.69 11.71
CA THR A 147 5.30 -13.81 12.44
C THR A 147 5.51 -15.04 11.56
N GLY A 148 5.26 -14.94 10.25
CA GLY A 148 5.66 -16.00 9.34
C GLY A 148 7.17 -16.09 9.28
N ASP A 149 7.73 -17.32 9.24
CA ASP A 149 9.09 -17.55 8.79
C ASP A 149 9.30 -16.70 7.54
N ARG A 150 10.24 -15.75 7.62
CA ARG A 150 10.64 -14.99 6.44
C ARG A 150 10.99 -16.01 5.39
N ASP A 151 10.16 -16.13 4.38
CA ASP A 151 10.36 -17.14 3.37
C ASP A 151 11.75 -16.94 2.81
N GLU A 152 12.61 -17.94 2.91
CA GLU A 152 13.97 -17.92 2.38
C GLU A 152 13.97 -17.40 0.92
N ARG A 153 12.90 -17.69 0.18
CA ARG A 153 12.70 -17.19 -1.19
C ARG A 153 12.45 -15.68 -1.25
N LEU A 154 11.70 -15.13 -0.31
CA LEU A 154 11.48 -13.69 -0.23
C LEU A 154 12.78 -12.96 0.10
N ASN A 155 13.55 -13.49 1.05
CA ASN A 155 14.87 -12.94 1.39
C ASN A 155 15.81 -13.01 0.18
N ASN A 156 15.90 -14.15 -0.49
CA ASN A 156 16.73 -14.33 -1.70
C ASN A 156 16.24 -13.43 -2.86
N MET A 157 14.96 -13.13 -2.95
CA MET A 157 14.44 -12.19 -3.94
C MET A 157 14.82 -10.76 -3.60
N LEU A 158 14.70 -10.37 -2.34
CA LEU A 158 15.08 -9.03 -1.87
C LEU A 158 16.59 -8.80 -1.98
N GLU A 159 17.40 -9.80 -1.65
CA GLU A 159 18.86 -9.75 -1.82
C GLU A 159 19.23 -9.52 -3.29
N ARG A 160 18.70 -10.31 -4.21
CA ARG A 160 18.93 -10.12 -5.65
C ARG A 160 18.45 -8.77 -6.16
N TRP A 161 17.34 -8.27 -5.63
CA TRP A 161 16.86 -6.95 -6.00
C TRP A 161 17.81 -5.85 -5.50
N MET A 162 18.26 -5.93 -4.25
CA MET A 162 19.24 -4.98 -3.69
C MET A 162 20.59 -5.02 -4.43
N GLU A 163 21.01 -6.19 -4.90
CA GLU A 163 22.23 -6.34 -5.70
C GLU A 163 22.09 -5.82 -7.14
N SER A 164 20.87 -5.73 -7.67
CA SER A 164 20.59 -5.30 -9.05
C SER A 164 20.42 -3.78 -9.20
N GLU A 165 20.25 -3.07 -8.10
CA GLU A 165 20.17 -1.61 -8.10
C GLU A 165 21.58 -1.01 -8.06
N PRO A 166 21.93 -0.12 -9.02
CA PRO A 166 23.27 0.50 -9.11
C PRO A 166 23.53 1.54 -8.02
#